data_054fe974dfb30bc2817e1a83fe7d2be5
#
_entry.id   054fe974dfb30bc2817e1a83fe7d2be5
#
_cell.length_a   1.000
_cell.length_b   1.000
_cell.length_c   1.000
_cell.angle_alpha   90.00
_cell.angle_beta   90.00
_cell.angle_gamma   90.00
#
_symmetry.space_group_name_H-M   'P 1'
#
loop_
_entity.id
_entity.type
_entity.pdbx_description
1 polymer ?
#
loop_
_entity_poly.entity_id
_entity_poly.type
_entity_poly.pdbx_seq_one_letter_code
_entity_poly.pdbx_strand_id
1 'polypeptide(L)'
;MGNAEYARDLGRALVGAVLFALPLFMTMEMWQLGFTADRGRLVTLFVVMLPMLIALSYFAGFERAFGLLDHVLDAFAAVAIAAASGAVVLLLIGVLSPAQPLQEIIGKIAIVTFPGAIGALLADKQLEHKREGDDDDDDGDDETHEQEEIERSYFARLFLMTIGALFVALNVAPTEEMILIAFQISPWQSLALALISLTALHALLFWAEFEEDEERMRGDGSMFSVFVRYTCAGYALCALASLFLLWIFGRTENTGLAELTEFIVVLAFPAVLGAGLAQRVVAERRG
;
A
#
# COMPACT_ATOMS: atom_id res chain seq x y z
N MET A 1 -14.70 11.07 24.09
CA MET A 1 -15.36 10.29 23.00
C MET A 1 -16.58 9.59 23.55
N GLY A 2 -17.73 9.77 22.92
CA GLY A 2 -18.95 9.06 23.31
C GLY A 2 -18.95 7.64 22.73
N ASN A 3 -19.58 6.66 23.43
CA ASN A 3 -19.68 5.27 22.96
C ASN A 3 -20.20 5.13 21.52
N ALA A 4 -21.02 6.07 21.03
CA ALA A 4 -21.56 6.07 19.68
C ALA A 4 -20.52 6.51 18.63
N GLU A 5 -19.59 7.37 18.98
CA GLU A 5 -18.49 7.79 18.11
C GLU A 5 -17.50 6.64 17.92
N TYR A 6 -17.06 6.04 19.02
CA TYR A 6 -16.19 4.88 18.98
C TYR A 6 -16.76 3.70 18.16
N ALA A 7 -18.08 3.42 18.31
CA ALA A 7 -18.73 2.39 17.52
C ALA A 7 -18.76 2.70 16.02
N ARG A 8 -18.88 3.98 15.66
CA ARG A 8 -18.88 4.43 14.26
C ARG A 8 -17.48 4.29 13.64
N ASP A 9 -16.45 4.70 14.35
CA ASP A 9 -15.07 4.66 13.88
C ASP A 9 -14.60 3.21 13.74
N LEU A 10 -14.93 2.35 14.71
CA LEU A 10 -14.73 0.92 14.61
C LEU A 10 -15.46 0.31 13.39
N GLY A 11 -16.72 0.73 13.15
CA GLY A 11 -17.49 0.30 11.98
C GLY A 11 -16.82 0.69 10.65
N ARG A 12 -16.27 1.87 10.58
CA ARG A 12 -15.52 2.37 9.40
C ARG A 12 -14.26 1.56 9.16
N ALA A 13 -13.45 1.36 10.19
CA ALA A 13 -12.25 0.55 10.13
C ALA A 13 -12.55 -0.89 9.69
N LEU A 14 -13.64 -1.49 10.20
CA LEU A 14 -14.10 -2.83 9.78
C LEU A 14 -14.48 -2.86 8.29
N VAL A 15 -15.24 -1.89 7.82
CA VAL A 15 -15.63 -1.79 6.39
C VAL A 15 -14.40 -1.62 5.53
N GLY A 16 -13.49 -0.73 5.90
CA GLY A 16 -12.22 -0.54 5.19
C GLY A 16 -11.39 -1.81 5.14
N ALA A 17 -11.24 -2.50 6.26
CA ALA A 17 -10.51 -3.76 6.33
C ALA A 17 -11.08 -4.81 5.38
N VAL A 18 -12.40 -4.98 5.37
CA VAL A 18 -13.08 -5.98 4.52
C VAL A 18 -12.99 -5.60 3.04
N LEU A 19 -13.23 -4.33 2.69
CA LEU A 19 -13.19 -3.86 1.30
C LEU A 19 -11.80 -4.02 0.69
N PHE A 20 -10.77 -3.68 1.43
CA PHE A 20 -9.39 -3.75 0.95
C PHE A 20 -8.84 -5.17 0.88
N ALA A 21 -9.31 -6.08 1.73
CA ALA A 21 -8.97 -7.50 1.67
C ALA A 21 -9.91 -8.31 0.74
N LEU A 22 -10.96 -7.71 0.19
CA LEU A 22 -11.98 -8.41 -0.58
C LEU A 22 -11.43 -9.26 -1.74
N PRO A 23 -10.50 -8.77 -2.59
CA PRO A 23 -9.96 -9.59 -3.66
C PRO A 23 -9.28 -10.86 -3.14
N LEU A 24 -8.57 -10.76 -2.02
CA LEU A 24 -7.87 -11.88 -1.42
C LEU A 24 -8.81 -12.92 -0.80
N PHE A 25 -9.95 -12.49 -0.27
CA PHE A 25 -10.97 -13.44 0.20
C PHE A 25 -11.53 -14.31 -0.92
N MET A 26 -11.52 -13.82 -2.17
CA MET A 26 -12.07 -14.50 -3.33
C MET A 26 -11.02 -15.23 -4.17
N THR A 27 -9.76 -15.24 -3.75
CA THR A 27 -8.63 -15.82 -4.49
C THR A 27 -8.18 -17.13 -3.86
N MET A 28 -8.35 -18.24 -4.60
CA MET A 28 -8.04 -19.60 -4.12
C MET A 28 -6.55 -19.75 -3.76
N GLU A 29 -5.66 -19.15 -4.53
CA GLU A 29 -4.21 -19.19 -4.31
C GLU A 29 -3.83 -18.59 -2.96
N MET A 30 -4.55 -17.56 -2.52
CA MET A 30 -4.35 -16.97 -1.19
C MET A 30 -4.68 -17.96 -0.07
N TRP A 31 -5.71 -18.76 -0.24
CA TRP A 31 -6.07 -19.79 0.73
C TRP A 31 -5.02 -20.89 0.80
N GLN A 32 -4.44 -21.25 -0.35
CA GLN A 32 -3.35 -22.25 -0.43
C GLN A 32 -2.06 -21.68 0.18
N LEU A 33 -1.69 -20.44 -0.14
CA LEU A 33 -0.51 -19.79 0.42
C LEU A 33 -0.56 -19.69 1.95
N GLY A 34 -1.74 -19.59 2.55
CA GLY A 34 -1.92 -19.57 3.99
C GLY A 34 -1.32 -20.78 4.71
N PHE A 35 -1.20 -21.94 4.05
CA PHE A 35 -0.57 -23.12 4.63
C PHE A 35 0.74 -23.54 3.96
N THR A 36 0.98 -23.16 2.68
CA THR A 36 2.19 -23.52 1.93
C THR A 36 3.31 -22.52 2.09
N ALA A 37 3.00 -21.24 2.39
CA ALA A 37 4.02 -20.21 2.54
C ALA A 37 4.99 -20.50 3.68
N ASP A 38 6.28 -20.26 3.44
CA ASP A 38 7.32 -20.38 4.45
C ASP A 38 7.08 -19.43 5.63
N ARG A 39 7.18 -19.95 6.85
CA ARG A 39 6.90 -19.18 8.07
C ARG A 39 7.86 -18.01 8.26
N GLY A 40 9.14 -18.19 7.91
CA GLY A 40 10.12 -17.12 7.99
C GLY A 40 9.75 -15.96 7.08
N ARG A 41 9.22 -16.24 5.89
CA ARG A 41 8.73 -15.22 4.95
C ARG A 41 7.50 -14.50 5.48
N LEU A 42 6.54 -15.24 6.05
CA LEU A 42 5.36 -14.62 6.68
C LEU A 42 5.77 -13.71 7.85
N VAL A 43 6.70 -14.18 8.72
CA VAL A 43 7.25 -13.33 9.79
C VAL A 43 7.94 -12.10 9.20
N THR A 44 8.74 -12.24 8.14
CA THR A 44 9.38 -11.10 7.47
C THR A 44 8.35 -10.13 6.92
N LEU A 45 7.26 -10.63 6.34
CA LEU A 45 6.14 -9.79 5.90
C LEU A 45 5.61 -8.94 7.07
N PHE A 46 5.36 -9.55 8.24
CA PHE A 46 4.91 -8.82 9.43
C PHE A 46 5.94 -7.79 9.92
N VAL A 47 7.21 -8.18 9.99
CA VAL A 47 8.30 -7.30 10.44
C VAL A 47 8.46 -6.08 9.53
N VAL A 48 8.25 -6.22 8.23
CA VAL A 48 8.32 -5.11 7.28
C VAL A 48 7.03 -4.27 7.28
N MET A 49 5.87 -4.94 7.31
CA MET A 49 4.58 -4.25 7.19
C MET A 49 4.19 -3.49 8.45
N LEU A 50 4.54 -3.96 9.65
CA LEU A 50 4.17 -3.28 10.87
C LEU A 50 4.77 -1.87 10.99
N PRO A 51 6.10 -1.65 10.77
CA PRO A 51 6.64 -0.29 10.68
C PRO A 51 6.00 0.55 9.58
N MET A 52 5.66 -0.08 8.44
CA MET A 52 4.97 0.63 7.36
C MET A 52 3.56 1.07 7.75
N LEU A 53 2.81 0.28 8.51
CA LEU A 53 1.50 0.67 9.03
C LEU A 53 1.62 1.80 10.07
N ILE A 54 2.64 1.76 10.93
CA ILE A 54 2.94 2.84 11.88
C ILE A 54 3.27 4.14 11.13
N ALA A 55 4.12 4.04 10.11
CA ALA A 55 4.46 5.18 9.27
C ALA A 55 3.23 5.66 8.46
N LEU A 56 2.38 4.76 7.97
CA LEU A 56 1.13 5.13 7.32
C LEU A 56 0.20 5.89 8.28
N SER A 57 0.08 5.45 9.54
CA SER A 57 -0.65 6.20 10.56
C SER A 57 -0.06 7.59 10.78
N TYR A 58 1.27 7.73 10.75
CA TYR A 58 1.95 9.02 10.89
C TYR A 58 1.76 9.94 9.69
N PHE A 59 1.99 9.44 8.46
CA PHE A 59 1.93 10.26 7.24
C PHE A 59 0.51 10.50 6.71
N ALA A 60 -0.43 9.60 6.97
CA ALA A 60 -1.83 9.77 6.60
C ALA A 60 -2.64 10.49 7.69
N GLY A 61 -2.08 10.70 8.88
CA GLY A 61 -2.72 11.39 9.98
C GLY A 61 -2.39 12.87 9.94
N PHE A 62 -3.38 13.72 9.71
CA PHE A 62 -3.28 15.18 9.85
C PHE A 62 -3.66 15.66 11.24
N GLU A 63 -4.08 14.79 12.14
CA GLU A 63 -4.32 15.19 13.52
C GLU A 63 -3.03 15.29 14.33
N ARG A 64 -3.03 16.24 15.28
CA ARG A 64 -2.03 16.39 16.34
C ARG A 64 -2.01 15.13 17.22
N ALA A 65 -1.48 14.03 16.71
CA ALA A 65 -1.18 12.88 17.54
C ALA A 65 -0.18 13.31 18.61
N PHE A 66 -0.53 13.10 19.85
CA PHE A 66 0.25 13.54 21.01
C PHE A 66 1.58 12.77 21.17
N GLY A 67 1.86 11.75 20.30
CA GLY A 67 3.14 11.02 20.33
C GLY A 67 3.21 9.81 19.42
N LEU A 68 4.42 9.29 19.22
CA LEU A 68 4.69 8.05 18.46
C LEU A 68 3.89 6.83 18.99
N LEU A 69 3.54 6.83 20.29
CA LEU A 69 2.77 5.74 20.90
C LEU A 69 1.37 5.63 20.31
N ASP A 70 0.74 6.74 19.95
CA ASP A 70 -0.60 6.74 19.39
C ASP A 70 -0.60 6.09 18.01
N HIS A 71 0.39 6.40 17.16
CA HIS A 71 0.54 5.77 15.85
C HIS A 71 0.83 4.26 15.94
N VAL A 72 1.59 3.85 16.95
CA VAL A 72 1.84 2.44 17.23
C VAL A 72 0.53 1.75 17.63
N LEU A 73 -0.26 2.35 18.52
CA LEU A 73 -1.54 1.81 18.95
C LEU A 73 -2.54 1.71 17.79
N ASP A 74 -2.62 2.73 16.93
CA ASP A 74 -3.45 2.73 15.73
C ASP A 74 -3.08 1.60 14.78
N ALA A 75 -1.78 1.40 14.52
CA ALA A 75 -1.32 0.31 13.67
C ALA A 75 -1.68 -1.06 14.25
N PHE A 76 -1.51 -1.27 15.56
CA PHE A 76 -1.91 -2.51 16.22
C PHE A 76 -3.43 -2.71 16.24
N ALA A 77 -4.20 -1.65 16.45
CA ALA A 77 -5.65 -1.68 16.37
C ALA A 77 -6.12 -2.06 14.95
N ALA A 78 -5.53 -1.45 13.93
CA ALA A 78 -5.83 -1.79 12.53
C ALA A 78 -5.51 -3.25 12.20
N VAL A 79 -4.36 -3.76 12.65
CA VAL A 79 -3.98 -5.17 12.50
C VAL A 79 -4.97 -6.09 13.22
N ALA A 80 -5.37 -5.75 14.44
CA ALA A 80 -6.34 -6.54 15.22
C ALA A 80 -7.73 -6.56 14.55
N ILE A 81 -8.21 -5.40 14.07
CA ILE A 81 -9.48 -5.28 13.36
C ILE A 81 -9.44 -6.08 12.05
N ALA A 82 -8.36 -5.95 11.27
CA ALA A 82 -8.20 -6.67 10.02
C ALA A 82 -8.10 -8.19 10.23
N ALA A 83 -7.36 -8.65 11.23
CA ALA A 83 -7.26 -10.07 11.55
C ALA A 83 -8.62 -10.64 12.03
N ALA A 84 -9.32 -9.92 12.89
CA ALA A 84 -10.64 -10.34 13.39
C ALA A 84 -11.69 -10.37 12.27
N SER A 85 -11.79 -9.29 11.48
CA SER A 85 -12.71 -9.23 10.34
C SER A 85 -12.36 -10.27 9.28
N GLY A 86 -11.07 -10.44 8.98
CA GLY A 86 -10.57 -11.46 8.05
C GLY A 86 -10.93 -12.87 8.50
N ALA A 87 -10.74 -13.19 9.80
CA ALA A 87 -11.13 -14.48 10.36
C ALA A 87 -12.64 -14.73 10.23
N VAL A 88 -13.46 -13.72 10.55
CA VAL A 88 -14.93 -13.82 10.43
C VAL A 88 -15.35 -14.04 8.98
N VAL A 89 -14.82 -13.27 8.04
CA VAL A 89 -15.16 -13.43 6.61
C VAL A 89 -14.74 -14.80 6.10
N LEU A 90 -13.51 -15.24 6.37
CA LEU A 90 -13.01 -16.55 5.94
C LEU A 90 -13.79 -17.72 6.55
N LEU A 91 -14.31 -17.56 7.79
CA LEU A 91 -15.23 -18.53 8.41
C LEU A 91 -16.59 -18.55 7.69
N LEU A 92 -17.15 -17.38 7.39
CA LEU A 92 -18.46 -17.26 6.75
C LEU A 92 -18.49 -17.83 5.34
N ILE A 93 -17.40 -17.66 4.58
CA ILE A 93 -17.28 -18.22 3.23
C ILE A 93 -16.81 -19.69 3.22
N GLY A 94 -16.60 -20.30 4.40
CA GLY A 94 -16.23 -21.71 4.53
C GLY A 94 -14.76 -22.05 4.24
N VAL A 95 -13.89 -21.05 4.11
CA VAL A 95 -12.44 -21.23 3.89
C VAL A 95 -11.71 -21.63 5.17
N LEU A 96 -12.19 -21.16 6.32
CA LEU A 96 -11.74 -21.61 7.63
C LEU A 96 -12.71 -22.63 8.21
N SER A 97 -12.15 -23.67 8.83
CA SER A 97 -12.89 -24.68 9.58
C SER A 97 -12.16 -25.00 10.88
N PRO A 98 -12.87 -25.24 11.99
CA PRO A 98 -12.26 -25.65 13.26
C PRO A 98 -11.50 -26.98 13.17
N ALA A 99 -11.74 -27.78 12.13
CA ALA A 99 -11.06 -29.05 11.90
C ALA A 99 -9.67 -28.88 11.24
N GLN A 100 -9.34 -27.70 10.75
CA GLN A 100 -8.03 -27.41 10.13
C GLN A 100 -6.93 -27.25 11.19
N PRO A 101 -5.67 -27.56 10.84
CA PRO A 101 -4.52 -27.28 11.68
C PRO A 101 -4.45 -25.78 12.02
N LEU A 102 -4.14 -25.46 13.26
CA LEU A 102 -4.02 -24.07 13.72
C LEU A 102 -3.06 -23.24 12.88
N GLN A 103 -2.00 -23.87 12.35
CA GLN A 103 -1.02 -23.23 11.48
C GLN A 103 -1.63 -22.74 10.15
N GLU A 104 -2.52 -23.52 9.55
CA GLU A 104 -3.24 -23.15 8.34
C GLU A 104 -4.20 -21.99 8.61
N ILE A 105 -4.92 -22.04 9.72
CA ILE A 105 -5.84 -20.98 10.14
C ILE A 105 -5.07 -19.67 10.32
N ILE A 106 -3.96 -19.69 11.07
CA ILE A 106 -3.12 -18.51 11.31
C ILE A 106 -2.52 -17.98 10.01
N GLY A 107 -2.01 -18.85 9.13
CA GLY A 107 -1.43 -18.44 7.86
C GLY A 107 -2.44 -17.74 6.94
N LYS A 108 -3.64 -18.29 6.81
CA LYS A 108 -4.72 -17.69 6.01
C LYS A 108 -5.13 -16.31 6.54
N ILE A 109 -5.29 -16.20 7.87
CA ILE A 109 -5.62 -14.92 8.50
C ILE A 109 -4.46 -13.92 8.32
N ALA A 110 -3.21 -14.36 8.52
CA ALA A 110 -2.04 -13.50 8.40
C ALA A 110 -1.96 -12.80 7.04
N ILE A 111 -2.16 -13.53 5.95
CA ILE A 111 -2.03 -12.97 4.60
C ILE A 111 -3.09 -11.89 4.33
N VAL A 112 -4.34 -12.11 4.72
CA VAL A 112 -5.42 -11.12 4.49
C VAL A 112 -5.37 -9.94 5.46
N THR A 113 -4.63 -10.07 6.56
CA THR A 113 -4.53 -9.03 7.59
C THR A 113 -3.88 -7.76 7.05
N PHE A 114 -2.86 -7.84 6.19
CA PHE A 114 -2.14 -6.65 5.76
C PHE A 114 -2.94 -5.71 4.87
N PRO A 115 -3.51 -6.16 3.75
CA PRO A 115 -4.36 -5.29 2.95
C PRO A 115 -5.56 -4.80 3.76
N GLY A 116 -6.09 -5.64 4.64
CA GLY A 116 -7.13 -5.24 5.57
C GLY A 116 -6.69 -4.14 6.54
N ALA A 117 -5.49 -4.22 7.12
CA ALA A 117 -4.97 -3.19 8.03
C ALA A 117 -4.71 -1.86 7.31
N ILE A 118 -4.19 -1.89 6.08
CA ILE A 118 -4.07 -0.69 5.24
C ILE A 118 -5.47 -0.08 5.03
N GLY A 119 -6.46 -0.90 4.69
CA GLY A 119 -7.84 -0.45 4.49
C GLY A 119 -8.48 0.12 5.75
N ALA A 120 -8.24 -0.49 6.92
CA ALA A 120 -8.73 0.01 8.20
C ALA A 120 -8.18 1.41 8.52
N LEU A 121 -6.85 1.61 8.39
CA LEU A 121 -6.20 2.89 8.62
C LEU A 121 -6.67 3.97 7.65
N LEU A 122 -6.82 3.63 6.36
CA LEU A 122 -7.26 4.60 5.37
C LEU A 122 -8.74 4.99 5.55
N ALA A 123 -9.61 4.02 5.87
CA ALA A 123 -11.04 4.29 6.05
C ALA A 123 -11.32 5.12 7.30
N ASP A 124 -10.63 4.87 8.40
CA ASP A 124 -10.77 5.61 9.63
C ASP A 124 -10.45 7.09 9.42
N LYS A 125 -9.29 7.36 8.84
CA LYS A 125 -8.80 8.72 8.59
C LYS A 125 -9.53 9.47 7.47
N GLN A 126 -10.05 8.79 6.45
CA GLN A 126 -10.83 9.44 5.38
C GLN A 126 -12.16 10.02 5.85
N LEU A 127 -12.73 9.46 6.90
CA LEU A 127 -14.08 9.81 7.35
C LEU A 127 -14.07 10.78 8.54
N GLU A 128 -12.95 10.89 9.24
CA GLU A 128 -12.74 11.85 10.34
C GLU A 128 -12.60 13.27 9.80
N HIS A 129 -11.84 13.47 8.73
CA HIS A 129 -11.58 14.78 8.12
C HIS A 129 -12.83 15.47 7.53
N LYS A 130 -13.90 14.75 7.24
CA LYS A 130 -15.16 15.34 6.76
C LYS A 130 -15.92 16.14 7.83
N ARG A 131 -15.42 16.18 9.07
CA ARG A 131 -16.04 16.83 10.22
C ARG A 131 -15.37 18.13 10.65
N GLU A 132 -14.10 18.37 10.29
CA GLU A 132 -13.29 19.50 10.78
C GLU A 132 -12.88 20.50 9.68
N GLY A 133 -13.73 20.71 8.70
CA GLY A 133 -13.56 21.81 7.77
C GLY A 133 -13.91 23.13 8.44
N ASP A 134 -13.04 23.65 9.28
CA ASP A 134 -12.87 25.07 9.61
C ASP A 134 -11.72 25.25 10.63
N ASP A 135 -10.92 26.29 10.38
CA ASP A 135 -9.95 26.98 11.25
C ASP A 135 -8.50 26.46 11.25
N ASP A 136 -7.66 27.23 10.75
CA ASP A 136 -6.61 28.13 11.20
C ASP A 136 -5.33 28.13 10.37
N ASP A 137 -5.10 29.32 9.78
CA ASP A 137 -3.82 29.80 9.25
C ASP A 137 -2.85 30.06 10.41
N ASP A 138 -1.63 29.56 10.33
CA ASP A 138 -0.51 30.07 11.13
C ASP A 138 0.71 30.26 10.21
N ASP A 139 0.94 31.54 9.85
CA ASP A 139 2.09 32.03 9.11
C ASP A 139 3.31 32.12 10.04
N GLY A 140 4.37 31.40 9.74
CA GLY A 140 5.67 31.50 10.41
C GLY A 140 6.82 31.30 9.44
N ASP A 141 7.41 32.41 9.00
CA ASP A 141 8.60 32.49 8.15
C ASP A 141 9.84 31.85 8.77
N ASP A 142 10.49 30.90 8.06
CA ASP A 142 11.95 30.66 8.16
C ASP A 142 12.39 29.72 7.00
N GLU A 143 13.33 30.17 6.16
CA GLU A 143 13.87 29.45 5.00
C GLU A 143 14.46 28.06 5.33
N THR A 144 14.88 27.82 6.56
CA THR A 144 15.34 26.51 7.04
C THR A 144 14.22 25.51 7.24
N HIS A 145 13.04 25.97 7.64
CA HIS A 145 11.83 25.14 7.78
C HIS A 145 11.28 24.72 6.43
N GLU A 146 11.39 25.57 5.42
CA GLU A 146 10.89 25.28 4.06
C GLU A 146 11.65 24.12 3.39
N GLN A 147 12.97 24.02 3.55
CA GLN A 147 13.76 22.91 3.01
C GLN A 147 13.47 21.58 3.73
N GLU A 148 13.33 21.61 5.05
CA GLU A 148 12.96 20.42 5.84
C GLU A 148 11.52 19.94 5.48
N GLU A 149 10.62 20.88 5.25
CA GLU A 149 9.25 20.59 4.83
C GLU A 149 9.18 19.99 3.43
N ILE A 150 9.97 20.47 2.49
CA ILE A 150 10.08 19.93 1.12
C ILE A 150 10.65 18.52 1.13
N GLU A 151 11.73 18.25 1.88
CA GLU A 151 12.31 16.92 2.00
C GLU A 151 11.33 15.95 2.68
N ARG A 152 10.69 16.38 3.76
CA ARG A 152 9.67 15.59 4.46
C ARG A 152 8.49 15.27 3.54
N SER A 153 8.05 16.21 2.71
CA SER A 153 7.01 16.01 1.72
C SER A 153 7.44 15.01 0.64
N TYR A 154 8.69 15.04 0.16
CA TYR A 154 9.22 14.11 -0.82
C TYR A 154 9.23 12.66 -0.30
N PHE A 155 9.77 12.43 0.90
CA PHE A 155 9.80 11.10 1.51
C PHE A 155 8.39 10.58 1.81
N ALA A 156 7.48 11.43 2.26
CA ALA A 156 6.09 11.07 2.48
C ALA A 156 5.42 10.62 1.18
N ARG A 157 5.66 11.30 0.07
CA ARG A 157 5.14 10.93 -1.25
C ARG A 157 5.67 9.59 -1.72
N LEU A 158 6.99 9.35 -1.66
CA LEU A 158 7.58 8.06 -2.02
C LEU A 158 7.08 6.92 -1.12
N PHE A 159 6.89 7.21 0.16
CA PHE A 159 6.32 6.25 1.10
C PHE A 159 4.88 5.88 0.74
N LEU A 160 4.02 6.87 0.46
CA LEU A 160 2.64 6.64 0.05
C LEU A 160 2.55 5.87 -1.28
N MET A 161 3.43 6.19 -2.25
CA MET A 161 3.56 5.41 -3.48
C MET A 161 3.90 3.95 -3.18
N THR A 162 4.81 3.71 -2.23
CA THR A 162 5.19 2.34 -1.82
C THR A 162 4.04 1.60 -1.17
N ILE A 163 3.27 2.25 -0.30
CA ILE A 163 2.07 1.65 0.32
C ILE A 163 1.03 1.31 -0.73
N GLY A 164 0.73 2.24 -1.64
CA GLY A 164 -0.22 1.99 -2.73
C GLY A 164 0.23 0.88 -3.68
N ALA A 165 1.53 0.84 -4.01
CA ALA A 165 2.13 -0.23 -4.80
C ALA A 165 1.99 -1.59 -4.11
N LEU A 166 2.36 -1.68 -2.83
CA LEU A 166 2.24 -2.90 -2.04
C LEU A 166 0.79 -3.35 -1.91
N PHE A 167 -0.13 -2.42 -1.69
CA PHE A 167 -1.55 -2.74 -1.57
C PHE A 167 -2.07 -3.43 -2.83
N VAL A 168 -1.85 -2.85 -4.02
CA VAL A 168 -2.35 -3.44 -5.27
C VAL A 168 -1.56 -4.69 -5.65
N ALA A 169 -0.24 -4.67 -5.49
CA ALA A 169 0.60 -5.82 -5.78
C ALA A 169 0.32 -7.02 -4.88
N LEU A 170 -0.02 -6.83 -3.59
CA LEU A 170 -0.45 -7.90 -2.69
C LEU A 170 -1.70 -8.64 -3.19
N ASN A 171 -2.59 -7.95 -3.88
CA ASN A 171 -3.80 -8.55 -4.43
C ASN A 171 -3.55 -9.34 -5.71
N VAL A 172 -2.44 -9.11 -6.40
CA VAL A 172 -2.09 -9.73 -7.69
C VAL A 172 -0.97 -10.77 -7.56
N ALA A 173 0.04 -10.50 -6.74
CA ALA A 173 1.23 -11.34 -6.59
C ALA A 173 0.98 -12.83 -6.28
N PRO A 174 -0.06 -13.19 -5.51
CA PRO A 174 -0.36 -14.60 -5.24
C PRO A 174 -0.89 -15.36 -6.44
N THR A 175 -1.51 -14.67 -7.40
CA THR A 175 -2.26 -15.30 -8.50
C THR A 175 -1.33 -16.01 -9.50
N GLU A 176 -1.80 -17.11 -10.07
CA GLU A 176 -1.05 -17.86 -11.09
C GLU A 176 -1.11 -17.18 -12.45
N GLU A 177 -2.14 -16.38 -12.70
CA GLU A 177 -2.31 -15.61 -13.94
C GLU A 177 -1.17 -14.63 -14.16
N MET A 178 -0.66 -14.01 -13.12
CA MET A 178 0.49 -13.09 -13.20
C MET A 178 1.73 -13.83 -13.73
N ILE A 179 2.01 -15.01 -13.19
CA ILE A 179 3.12 -15.88 -13.63
C ILE A 179 2.90 -16.33 -15.07
N LEU A 180 1.68 -16.77 -15.40
CA LEU A 180 1.34 -17.21 -16.75
C LEU A 180 1.51 -16.11 -17.78
N ILE A 181 1.08 -14.89 -17.49
CA ILE A 181 1.29 -13.71 -18.34
C ILE A 181 2.78 -13.49 -18.58
N ALA A 182 3.61 -13.53 -17.52
CA ALA A 182 5.04 -13.32 -17.63
C ALA A 182 5.72 -14.37 -18.53
N PHE A 183 5.28 -15.62 -18.51
CA PHE A 183 5.78 -16.64 -19.43
C PHE A 183 5.27 -16.50 -20.87
N GLN A 184 4.16 -15.83 -21.09
CA GLN A 184 3.56 -15.67 -22.43
C GLN A 184 4.11 -14.45 -23.17
N ILE A 185 4.56 -13.42 -22.47
CA ILE A 185 5.05 -12.19 -23.10
C ILE A 185 6.46 -12.38 -23.64
N SER A 186 6.73 -11.79 -24.79
CA SER A 186 8.07 -11.69 -25.33
C SER A 186 8.89 -10.61 -24.63
N PRO A 187 10.23 -10.65 -24.67
CA PRO A 187 11.08 -9.58 -24.08
C PRO A 187 10.74 -8.16 -24.57
N TRP A 188 10.30 -8.03 -25.83
CA TRP A 188 9.86 -6.74 -26.39
C TRP A 188 8.53 -6.26 -25.79
N GLN A 189 7.61 -7.17 -25.52
CA GLN A 189 6.36 -6.86 -24.83
C GLN A 189 6.62 -6.52 -23.36
N SER A 190 7.55 -7.21 -22.71
CA SER A 190 7.98 -6.89 -21.35
C SER A 190 8.58 -5.48 -21.28
N LEU A 191 9.47 -5.11 -22.21
CA LEU A 191 10.01 -3.76 -22.32
C LEU A 191 8.90 -2.71 -22.56
N ALA A 192 7.98 -3.00 -23.48
CA ALA A 192 6.85 -2.12 -23.77
C ALA A 192 5.96 -1.94 -22.53
N LEU A 193 5.69 -3.02 -21.77
CA LEU A 193 4.91 -2.96 -20.53
C LEU A 193 5.62 -2.09 -19.47
N ALA A 194 6.94 -2.22 -19.32
CA ALA A 194 7.72 -1.39 -18.41
C ALA A 194 7.64 0.10 -18.80
N LEU A 195 7.75 0.43 -20.10
CA LEU A 195 7.63 1.80 -20.60
C LEU A 195 6.21 2.35 -20.41
N ILE A 196 5.19 1.54 -20.67
CA ILE A 196 3.78 1.90 -20.41
C ILE A 196 3.57 2.15 -18.93
N SER A 197 4.10 1.29 -18.05
CA SER A 197 4.01 1.45 -16.60
C SER A 197 4.65 2.76 -16.13
N LEU A 198 5.85 3.06 -16.64
CA LEU A 198 6.55 4.31 -16.33
C LEU A 198 5.77 5.55 -16.81
N THR A 199 5.22 5.47 -18.02
CA THR A 199 4.40 6.54 -18.60
C THR A 199 3.09 6.72 -17.83
N ALA A 200 2.44 5.61 -17.44
CA ALA A 200 1.22 5.64 -16.64
C ALA A 200 1.47 6.26 -15.26
N LEU A 201 2.58 5.89 -14.59
CA LEU A 201 2.95 6.50 -13.33
C LEU A 201 3.18 8.00 -13.48
N HIS A 202 3.93 8.39 -14.49
CA HIS A 202 4.17 9.80 -14.79
C HIS A 202 2.86 10.56 -15.01
N ALA A 203 1.99 10.03 -15.86
CA ALA A 203 0.68 10.62 -16.12
C ALA A 203 -0.18 10.73 -14.85
N LEU A 204 -0.20 9.68 -14.00
CA LEU A 204 -0.96 9.69 -12.75
C LEU A 204 -0.41 10.72 -11.76
N LEU A 205 0.91 10.87 -11.66
CA LEU A 205 1.54 11.86 -10.78
C LEU A 205 1.25 13.28 -11.24
N PHE A 206 1.34 13.54 -12.55
CA PHE A 206 1.13 14.88 -13.10
C PHE A 206 -0.35 15.25 -13.28
N TRP A 207 -1.23 14.28 -13.49
CA TRP A 207 -2.66 14.58 -13.58
C TRP A 207 -3.30 14.87 -12.20
N ALA A 208 -2.67 14.42 -11.12
CA ALA A 208 -3.15 14.68 -9.77
C ALA A 208 -2.78 16.09 -9.23
N GLU A 209 -1.81 16.77 -9.85
CA GLU A 209 -1.15 17.96 -9.27
C GLU A 209 -1.23 19.19 -10.18
N PHE A 210 -2.30 19.32 -10.95
CA PHE A 210 -2.44 20.40 -11.94
C PHE A 210 -2.67 21.77 -11.30
N GLU A 211 -1.89 22.44 -10.63
CA GLU A 211 -1.78 23.90 -10.65
C GLU A 211 -0.87 24.52 -9.57
N GLU A 212 -0.89 24.04 -8.31
CA GLU A 212 -0.13 24.73 -7.25
C GLU A 212 1.19 24.04 -6.88
N ASP A 213 1.28 22.72 -7.00
CA ASP A 213 2.47 21.97 -6.63
C ASP A 213 3.52 21.89 -7.76
N GLU A 214 3.14 22.22 -9.01
CA GLU A 214 4.10 22.27 -10.13
C GLU A 214 5.16 23.37 -9.91
N GLU A 215 4.79 24.49 -9.31
CA GLU A 215 5.71 25.56 -8.98
C GLU A 215 6.62 25.16 -7.81
N ARG A 216 6.09 24.49 -6.79
CA ARG A 216 6.87 23.98 -5.64
C ARG A 216 7.79 22.80 -6.02
N MET A 217 7.33 21.90 -6.91
CA MET A 217 8.18 20.80 -7.43
C MET A 217 9.21 21.27 -8.43
N ARG A 218 8.92 22.33 -9.17
CA ARG A 218 9.88 22.91 -10.12
C ARG A 218 11.07 23.48 -9.38
N GLY A 219 10.93 24.16 -8.25
CA GLY A 219 12.02 24.91 -7.67
C GLY A 219 12.89 25.47 -8.82
N ASP A 220 14.17 25.50 -8.71
CA ASP A 220 15.10 25.79 -9.84
C ASP A 220 15.40 24.57 -10.74
N GLY A 221 14.59 23.47 -10.65
CA GLY A 221 14.84 22.18 -11.29
C GLY A 221 14.19 22.01 -12.66
N SER A 222 14.96 21.47 -13.63
CA SER A 222 14.47 21.05 -14.95
C SER A 222 13.35 20.00 -14.82
N MET A 223 12.36 19.99 -15.74
CA MET A 223 11.31 18.98 -15.87
C MET A 223 11.87 17.54 -15.88
N PHE A 224 13.08 17.36 -16.38
CA PHE A 224 13.81 16.09 -16.33
C PHE A 224 14.20 15.68 -14.90
N SER A 225 14.55 16.62 -14.04
CA SER A 225 14.87 16.35 -12.64
C SER A 225 13.65 15.83 -11.88
N VAL A 226 12.48 16.40 -12.11
CA VAL A 226 11.19 15.98 -11.53
C VAL A 226 10.83 14.56 -12.01
N PHE A 227 10.97 14.30 -13.31
CA PHE A 227 10.76 12.97 -13.87
C PHE A 227 11.64 11.91 -13.19
N VAL A 228 12.94 12.17 -13.06
CA VAL A 228 13.87 11.21 -12.44
C VAL A 228 13.55 11.03 -10.94
N ARG A 229 13.31 12.10 -10.21
CA ARG A 229 13.09 12.05 -8.75
C ARG A 229 11.78 11.35 -8.37
N TYR A 230 10.71 11.62 -9.09
CA TYR A 230 9.39 11.09 -8.70
C TYR A 230 8.98 9.88 -9.53
N THR A 231 9.08 9.96 -10.85
CA THR A 231 8.61 8.87 -11.71
C THR A 231 9.56 7.68 -11.73
N CYS A 232 10.87 7.92 -11.97
CA CYS A 232 11.83 6.82 -11.99
C CYS A 232 12.02 6.21 -10.59
N ALA A 233 12.10 7.04 -9.54
CA ALA A 233 12.19 6.55 -8.17
C ALA A 233 10.93 5.79 -7.75
N GLY A 234 9.75 6.30 -8.08
CA GLY A 234 8.46 5.63 -7.83
C GLY A 234 8.36 4.29 -8.54
N TYR A 235 8.75 4.22 -9.82
CA TYR A 235 8.78 2.95 -10.56
C TYR A 235 9.77 1.94 -9.95
N ALA A 236 10.95 2.40 -9.53
CA ALA A 236 11.92 1.56 -8.84
C ALA A 236 11.35 1.00 -7.52
N LEU A 237 10.61 1.81 -6.75
CA LEU A 237 9.93 1.35 -5.54
C LEU A 237 8.82 0.33 -5.87
N CYS A 238 8.05 0.53 -6.93
CA CYS A 238 7.06 -0.45 -7.39
C CYS A 238 7.72 -1.77 -7.79
N ALA A 239 8.84 -1.73 -8.49
CA ALA A 239 9.61 -2.93 -8.88
C ALA A 239 10.20 -3.64 -7.64
N LEU A 240 10.73 -2.89 -6.66
CA LEU A 240 11.22 -3.46 -5.40
C LEU A 240 10.10 -4.06 -4.56
N ALA A 241 8.94 -3.41 -4.47
CA ALA A 241 7.76 -3.94 -3.81
C ALA A 241 7.30 -5.24 -4.49
N SER A 242 7.30 -5.27 -5.83
CA SER A 242 6.96 -6.47 -6.61
C SER A 242 7.94 -7.60 -6.33
N LEU A 243 9.24 -7.34 -6.37
CA LEU A 243 10.27 -8.34 -6.04
C LEU A 243 10.12 -8.87 -4.62
N PHE A 244 9.87 -7.99 -3.65
CA PHE A 244 9.65 -8.35 -2.26
C PHE A 244 8.46 -9.31 -2.11
N LEU A 245 7.32 -9.01 -2.74
CA LEU A 245 6.14 -9.85 -2.69
C LEU A 245 6.31 -11.18 -3.43
N LEU A 246 6.96 -11.18 -4.58
CA LEU A 246 7.33 -12.41 -5.29
C LEU A 246 8.19 -13.31 -4.41
N TRP A 247 9.13 -12.74 -3.66
CA TRP A 247 9.95 -13.49 -2.71
C TRP A 247 9.12 -14.00 -1.53
N ILE A 248 8.26 -13.19 -0.94
CA ILE A 248 7.35 -13.59 0.15
C ILE A 248 6.49 -14.78 -0.27
N PHE A 249 5.93 -14.75 -1.46
CA PHE A 249 5.05 -15.83 -1.98
C PHE A 249 5.80 -17.00 -2.63
N GLY A 250 7.14 -17.05 -2.53
CA GLY A 250 7.94 -18.17 -3.04
C GLY A 250 8.10 -18.22 -4.55
N ARG A 251 7.73 -17.16 -5.26
CA ARG A 251 7.77 -17.11 -6.73
C ARG A 251 9.18 -16.84 -7.29
N THR A 252 10.16 -16.61 -6.44
CA THR A 252 11.57 -16.42 -6.83
C THR A 252 12.39 -17.71 -6.78
N GLU A 253 11.82 -18.82 -6.29
CA GLU A 253 12.54 -20.08 -6.15
C GLU A 253 12.65 -20.80 -7.50
N ASN A 254 13.86 -21.26 -7.81
CA ASN A 254 14.19 -21.95 -9.05
C ASN A 254 13.87 -21.16 -10.33
N THR A 255 13.82 -19.82 -10.23
CA THR A 255 13.51 -18.91 -11.32
C THR A 255 14.81 -18.28 -11.84
N GLY A 256 15.01 -18.27 -13.16
CA GLY A 256 16.14 -17.60 -13.79
C GLY A 256 16.02 -16.08 -13.71
N LEU A 257 17.16 -15.35 -13.82
CA LEU A 257 17.15 -13.89 -13.74
C LEU A 257 16.28 -13.23 -14.82
N ALA A 258 16.23 -13.79 -16.01
CA ALA A 258 15.39 -13.29 -17.10
C ALA A 258 13.90 -13.43 -16.76
N GLU A 259 13.48 -14.61 -16.33
CA GLU A 259 12.10 -14.90 -15.91
C GLU A 259 11.70 -14.03 -14.71
N LEU A 260 12.59 -13.89 -13.71
CA LEU A 260 12.34 -13.03 -12.56
C LEU A 260 12.14 -11.58 -12.97
N THR A 261 12.90 -11.09 -13.94
CA THR A 261 12.72 -9.73 -14.48
C THR A 261 11.34 -9.57 -15.12
N GLU A 262 10.88 -10.57 -15.86
CA GLU A 262 9.54 -10.57 -16.47
C GLU A 262 8.45 -10.59 -15.39
N PHE A 263 8.59 -11.40 -14.35
CA PHE A 263 7.67 -11.42 -13.21
C PHE A 263 7.59 -10.05 -12.52
N ILE A 264 8.75 -9.41 -12.29
CA ILE A 264 8.80 -8.08 -11.67
C ILE A 264 8.09 -7.05 -12.55
N VAL A 265 8.35 -7.05 -13.86
CA VAL A 265 7.74 -6.10 -14.80
C VAL A 265 6.22 -6.27 -14.88
N VAL A 266 5.75 -7.51 -14.95
CA VAL A 266 4.31 -7.80 -14.99
C VAL A 266 3.62 -7.36 -13.70
N LEU A 267 4.21 -7.64 -12.53
CA LEU A 267 3.63 -7.25 -11.24
C LEU A 267 3.81 -5.75 -10.96
N ALA A 268 4.86 -5.12 -11.47
CA ALA A 268 5.05 -3.67 -11.33
C ALA A 268 3.97 -2.86 -12.04
N PHE A 269 3.36 -3.37 -13.10
CA PHE A 269 2.28 -2.65 -13.80
C PHE A 269 1.07 -2.34 -12.88
N PRO A 270 0.42 -3.32 -12.22
CA PRO A 270 -0.63 -3.02 -11.25
C PRO A 270 -0.09 -2.26 -10.02
N ALA A 271 1.14 -2.52 -9.58
CA ALA A 271 1.76 -1.80 -8.47
C ALA A 271 1.87 -0.28 -8.76
N VAL A 272 2.23 0.09 -9.98
CA VAL A 272 2.28 1.49 -10.45
C VAL A 272 0.91 2.16 -10.38
N LEU A 273 -0.14 1.47 -10.76
CA LEU A 273 -1.50 2.01 -10.64
C LEU A 273 -1.85 2.28 -9.17
N GLY A 274 -1.50 1.35 -8.29
CA GLY A 274 -1.66 1.53 -6.84
C GLY A 274 -0.86 2.73 -6.30
N ALA A 275 0.39 2.88 -6.73
CA ALA A 275 1.24 4.01 -6.33
C ALA A 275 0.65 5.35 -6.78
N GLY A 276 0.18 5.44 -8.02
CA GLY A 276 -0.45 6.66 -8.56
C GLY A 276 -1.77 7.00 -7.86
N LEU A 277 -2.60 6.00 -7.58
CA LEU A 277 -3.87 6.19 -6.85
C LEU A 277 -3.65 6.67 -5.42
N ALA A 278 -2.64 6.14 -4.72
CA ALA A 278 -2.32 6.57 -3.36
C ALA A 278 -1.93 8.06 -3.29
N GLN A 279 -1.23 8.57 -4.30
CA GLN A 279 -0.90 10.00 -4.40
C GLN A 279 -2.16 10.86 -4.58
N ARG A 280 -3.10 10.43 -5.42
CA ARG A 280 -4.36 11.16 -5.63
C ARG A 280 -5.19 11.30 -4.36
N VAL A 281 -5.33 10.21 -3.61
CA VAL A 281 -6.09 10.22 -2.35
C VAL A 281 -5.53 11.23 -1.36
N VAL A 282 -4.23 11.53 -1.41
CA VAL A 282 -3.59 12.51 -0.53
C VAL A 282 -3.62 13.92 -1.11
N ALA A 283 -3.51 14.08 -2.45
CA ALA A 283 -3.57 15.38 -3.11
C ALA A 283 -4.96 16.03 -2.99
N GLU A 284 -6.05 15.27 -3.22
CA GLU A 284 -7.43 15.77 -3.05
C GLU A 284 -7.76 16.25 -1.63
N ARG A 285 -6.88 16.01 -0.66
CA ARG A 285 -7.04 16.44 0.74
C ARG A 285 -6.37 17.77 1.06
N ARG A 286 -5.51 18.26 0.17
CA ARG A 286 -4.76 19.52 0.38
C ARG A 286 -5.37 20.70 -0.38
N GLY A 287 -6.30 20.47 -1.31
CA GLY A 287 -7.09 21.48 -2.01
C GLY A 287 -8.52 21.56 -1.45
#